data_180d49bfcc778257884890d80ee2550d
#
_entry.id   180d49bfcc778257884890d80ee2550d
#
_cell.length_a   1.000
_cell.length_b   1.000
_cell.length_c   1.000
_cell.angle_alpha   90.00
_cell.angle_beta   90.00
_cell.angle_gamma   90.00
#
_symmetry.space_group_name_H-M   'P 1'
#
loop_
_entity.id
_entity.type
_entity.pdbx_description
1 polymer ?
#
loop_
_entity_poly.entity_id
_entity_poly.type
_entity_poly.pdbx_seq_one_letter_code
_entity_poly.pdbx_strand_id
1 'polypeptide(L)'
;IGTACELYSDSEGVYGERIMPEHIDRESFLFNSPFIHGSMMFRREVFRCHRYRTLGKNRKYEDYDLFMRLCADGYKSANLTDKLYCFYYDKALRAVSFSMRCDEYKVRMECFRMLGLMPKGIIYALKPILLGFIPRRATMKIKEKTNKV
;
A
#
# COMPACT_ATOMS: atom_id res chain seq x y z
N ILE A 1 13.27 -0.17 -6.87
CA ILE A 1 13.80 0.03 -5.52
C ILE A 1 12.98 1.12 -4.87
N GLY A 2 12.49 0.88 -3.60
CA GLY A 2 11.88 1.89 -2.74
C GLY A 2 12.81 2.26 -1.59
N THR A 3 12.34 3.15 -0.70
CA THR A 3 13.07 3.54 0.53
C THR A 3 12.11 3.66 1.71
N ALA A 4 12.65 3.71 2.92
CA ALA A 4 11.93 4.17 4.09
C ALA A 4 11.58 5.67 3.97
N CYS A 5 10.69 6.17 4.82
CA CYS A 5 10.34 7.59 4.85
C CYS A 5 10.15 8.12 6.26
N GLU A 6 10.29 9.42 6.38
CA GLU A 6 9.78 10.19 7.52
C GLU A 6 8.32 10.58 7.26
N LEU A 7 7.53 10.65 8.32
CA LEU A 7 6.14 11.13 8.28
C LEU A 7 6.12 12.58 8.77
N TYR A 8 5.55 13.45 7.97
CA TYR A 8 5.46 14.87 8.24
C TYR A 8 4.02 15.37 8.15
N SER A 9 3.66 16.29 9.02
CA SER A 9 2.45 17.12 8.91
C SER A 9 2.74 18.56 9.32
N ASP A 10 1.91 19.49 8.86
CA ASP A 10 2.08 20.91 9.20
C ASP A 10 1.88 21.19 10.69
N SER A 11 1.06 20.38 11.37
CA SER A 11 0.73 20.55 12.78
C SER A 11 1.73 19.92 13.74
N GLU A 12 2.43 18.85 13.32
CA GLU A 12 3.32 18.08 14.20
C GLU A 12 4.80 18.12 13.76
N GLY A 13 5.08 18.65 12.56
CA GLY A 13 6.41 18.53 11.94
C GLY A 13 6.70 17.09 11.54
N VAL A 14 7.94 16.63 11.69
CA VAL A 14 8.30 15.20 11.55
C VAL A 14 7.87 14.48 12.83
N TYR A 15 6.92 13.57 12.73
CA TYR A 15 6.31 12.91 13.89
C TYR A 15 6.41 11.39 13.89
N GLY A 16 7.03 10.80 12.91
CA GLY A 16 7.19 9.36 12.82
C GLY A 16 7.93 8.92 11.57
N GLU A 17 8.03 7.62 11.39
CA GLU A 17 8.70 7.00 10.26
C GLU A 17 7.94 5.77 9.77
N ARG A 18 8.24 5.33 8.54
CA ARG A 18 7.84 4.02 8.00
C ARG A 18 9.05 3.32 7.45
N ILE A 19 9.39 2.22 8.09
CA ILE A 19 10.40 1.29 7.59
C ILE A 19 9.66 0.22 6.79
N MET A 20 10.12 -0.02 5.57
CA MET A 20 9.53 -0.99 4.67
C MET A 20 10.42 -2.24 4.62
N PRO A 21 9.84 -3.44 4.36
CA PRO A 21 10.64 -4.67 4.27
C PRO A 21 11.70 -4.56 3.17
N GLU A 22 12.93 -4.94 3.47
CA GLU A 22 14.04 -4.90 2.51
C GLU A 22 13.81 -5.88 1.36
N HIS A 23 13.39 -7.10 1.68
CA HIS A 23 13.14 -8.16 0.71
C HIS A 23 11.65 -8.28 0.45
N ILE A 24 11.29 -8.27 -0.83
CA ILE A 24 9.91 -8.31 -1.28
C ILE A 24 9.64 -9.61 -2.00
N ASP A 25 8.63 -10.30 -1.52
CA ASP A 25 8.04 -11.47 -2.15
C ASP A 25 6.52 -11.27 -2.38
N ARG A 26 5.85 -12.31 -2.90
CA ARG A 26 4.40 -12.25 -3.13
C ARG A 26 3.60 -12.08 -1.84
N GLU A 27 4.06 -12.64 -0.72
CA GLU A 27 3.35 -12.56 0.57
C GLU A 27 3.45 -11.19 1.22
N SER A 28 4.48 -10.42 0.87
CA SER A 28 4.66 -9.04 1.34
C SER A 28 3.47 -8.13 0.99
N PHE A 29 2.69 -8.49 -0.02
CA PHE A 29 1.49 -7.75 -0.44
C PHE A 29 0.23 -8.06 0.37
N LEU A 30 0.22 -9.10 1.21
CA LEU A 30 -1.01 -9.52 1.89
C LEU A 30 -1.62 -8.42 2.77
N PHE A 31 -0.84 -7.73 3.56
CA PHE A 31 -1.35 -6.71 4.47
C PHE A 31 -1.58 -5.36 3.81
N ASN A 32 -0.58 -4.82 3.14
CA ASN A 32 -0.60 -3.51 2.49
C ASN A 32 0.43 -3.51 1.35
N SER A 33 0.57 -2.38 0.64
CA SER A 33 1.71 -2.19 -0.25
C SER A 33 3.01 -2.27 0.56
N PRO A 34 3.97 -3.10 0.15
CA PRO A 34 5.30 -3.15 0.78
C PRO A 34 6.21 -2.00 0.32
N PHE A 35 5.67 -1.01 -0.36
CA PHE A 35 6.39 0.15 -0.87
C PHE A 35 5.70 1.44 -0.51
N ILE A 36 6.49 2.49 -0.40
CA ILE A 36 6.04 3.88 -0.37
C ILE A 36 6.13 4.39 -1.81
N HIS A 37 4.99 4.53 -2.48
CA HIS A 37 4.93 4.84 -3.92
C HIS A 37 5.82 6.03 -4.30
N GLY A 38 5.77 7.12 -3.53
CA GLY A 38 6.54 8.33 -3.81
C GLY A 38 8.06 8.17 -3.72
N SER A 39 8.56 7.12 -3.06
CA SER A 39 9.99 6.83 -2.97
C SER A 39 10.49 5.88 -4.05
N MET A 40 9.58 5.33 -4.88
CA MET A 40 9.92 4.27 -5.82
C MET A 40 10.74 4.76 -7.01
N MET A 41 11.83 4.07 -7.27
CA MET A 41 12.65 4.22 -8.47
C MET A 41 12.56 2.95 -9.31
N PHE A 42 12.25 3.11 -10.60
CA PHE A 42 12.06 2.01 -11.54
C PHE A 42 13.09 2.06 -12.66
N ARG A 43 13.47 0.89 -13.15
CA ARG A 43 14.16 0.81 -14.45
C ARG A 43 13.18 1.24 -15.55
N ARG A 44 13.67 2.00 -16.52
CA ARG A 44 12.86 2.54 -17.62
C ARG A 44 12.13 1.45 -18.40
N GLU A 45 12.74 0.29 -18.54
CA GLU A 45 12.19 -0.86 -19.29
C GLU A 45 10.87 -1.36 -18.71
N VAL A 46 10.67 -1.23 -17.40
CA VAL A 46 9.41 -1.61 -16.74
C VAL A 46 8.22 -0.94 -17.41
N PHE A 47 8.33 0.34 -17.71
CA PHE A 47 7.24 1.12 -18.29
C PHE A 47 7.07 0.96 -19.81
N ARG A 48 7.87 0.12 -20.47
CA ARG A 48 7.61 -0.30 -21.85
C ARG A 48 6.46 -1.31 -21.92
N CYS A 49 6.38 -2.21 -20.92
CA CYS A 49 5.40 -3.31 -20.88
C CYS A 49 4.29 -3.08 -19.85
N HIS A 50 4.55 -2.30 -18.80
CA HIS A 50 3.61 -2.06 -17.70
C HIS A 50 3.18 -0.60 -17.61
N ARG A 51 1.90 -0.39 -17.39
CA ARG A 51 1.30 0.94 -17.18
C ARG A 51 0.43 0.91 -15.93
N TYR A 52 0.23 2.06 -15.32
CA TYR A 52 -0.82 2.23 -14.32
C TYR A 52 -2.18 1.95 -14.95
N ARG A 53 -3.01 1.20 -14.25
CA ARG A 53 -4.40 0.95 -14.65
C ARG A 53 -5.33 1.83 -13.85
N THR A 54 -6.31 2.43 -14.48
CA THR A 54 -7.39 3.11 -13.79
C THR A 54 -8.39 2.08 -13.30
N LEU A 55 -8.42 1.81 -11.99
CA LEU A 55 -9.24 0.79 -11.39
C LEU A 55 -10.35 1.41 -10.52
N GLY A 56 -11.56 0.86 -10.65
CA GLY A 56 -12.72 1.26 -9.88
C GLY A 56 -13.19 2.70 -10.15
N LYS A 57 -14.23 3.11 -9.42
CA LYS A 57 -14.83 4.46 -9.55
C LYS A 57 -13.94 5.56 -8.96
N ASN A 58 -13.16 5.23 -7.95
CA ASN A 58 -12.36 6.20 -7.19
C ASN A 58 -10.96 6.39 -7.75
N ARG A 59 -10.57 5.67 -8.79
CA ARG A 59 -9.26 5.75 -9.45
C ARG A 59 -8.09 5.70 -8.45
N LYS A 60 -8.17 4.78 -7.49
CA LYS A 60 -7.17 4.55 -6.45
C LYS A 60 -6.65 3.12 -6.51
N TYR A 61 -5.55 2.88 -5.78
CA TYR A 61 -4.86 1.58 -5.72
C TYR A 61 -4.15 1.18 -7.02
N GLU A 62 -3.94 2.13 -7.94
CA GLU A 62 -3.20 1.96 -9.18
C GLU A 62 -1.74 1.59 -8.95
N ASP A 63 -1.14 2.13 -7.89
CA ASP A 63 0.21 1.82 -7.45
C ASP A 63 0.30 0.39 -6.90
N TYR A 64 -0.62 0.02 -6.04
CA TYR A 64 -0.68 -1.31 -5.43
C TYR A 64 -0.91 -2.39 -6.49
N ASP A 65 -1.82 -2.14 -7.45
CA ASP A 65 -2.03 -3.00 -8.61
C ASP A 65 -0.77 -3.17 -9.45
N LEU A 66 -0.10 -2.07 -9.79
CA LEU A 66 1.12 -2.11 -10.59
C LEU A 66 2.19 -2.95 -9.92
N PHE A 67 2.44 -2.74 -8.62
CA PHE A 67 3.48 -3.48 -7.89
C PHE A 67 3.20 -4.98 -7.82
N MET A 68 1.94 -5.38 -7.61
CA MET A 68 1.55 -6.78 -7.60
C MET A 68 1.70 -7.45 -8.97
N ARG A 69 1.36 -6.73 -10.06
CA ARG A 69 1.59 -7.23 -11.43
C ARG A 69 3.07 -7.40 -11.73
N LEU A 70 3.91 -6.44 -11.35
CA LEU A 70 5.34 -6.54 -11.51
C LEU A 70 5.92 -7.75 -10.75
N CYS A 71 5.45 -7.97 -9.51
CA CYS A 71 5.85 -9.14 -8.73
C CYS A 71 5.40 -10.45 -9.38
N ALA A 72 4.17 -10.51 -9.91
CA ALA A 72 3.65 -11.68 -10.61
C ALA A 72 4.46 -12.01 -11.87
N ASP A 73 4.92 -10.99 -12.58
CA ASP A 73 5.74 -11.11 -13.79
C ASP A 73 7.24 -11.35 -13.48
N GLY A 74 7.59 -11.54 -12.20
CA GLY A 74 8.92 -11.95 -11.77
C GLY A 74 9.94 -10.82 -11.62
N TYR A 75 9.52 -9.56 -11.67
CA TYR A 75 10.41 -8.43 -11.41
C TYR A 75 10.91 -8.45 -9.97
N LYS A 76 12.22 -8.31 -9.81
CA LYS A 76 12.87 -8.20 -8.50
C LYS A 76 12.74 -6.80 -7.97
N SER A 77 12.38 -6.67 -6.69
CA SER A 77 12.23 -5.40 -6.00
C SER A 77 12.75 -5.48 -4.57
N ALA A 78 13.14 -4.35 -4.02
CA ALA A 78 13.65 -4.22 -2.67
C ALA A 78 13.39 -2.81 -2.14
N ASN A 79 13.52 -2.61 -0.83
CA ASN A 79 13.59 -1.28 -0.24
C ASN A 79 14.94 -1.09 0.45
N LEU A 80 15.44 0.14 0.41
CA LEU A 80 16.51 0.60 1.27
C LEU A 80 15.93 0.98 2.63
N THR A 81 16.69 0.76 3.70
CA THR A 81 16.30 1.15 5.06
C THR A 81 16.48 2.64 5.32
N ASP A 82 17.25 3.31 4.44
CA ASP A 82 17.47 4.75 4.52
C ASP A 82 16.17 5.53 4.29
N LYS A 83 15.94 6.56 5.09
CA LYS A 83 14.79 7.45 5.02
C LYS A 83 15.05 8.57 4.01
N LEU A 84 15.01 8.26 2.72
CA LEU A 84 15.30 9.20 1.64
C LEU A 84 14.07 9.94 1.12
N TYR A 85 12.93 9.77 1.77
CA TYR A 85 11.65 10.37 1.37
C TYR A 85 10.92 10.95 2.57
N CYS A 86 10.41 12.17 2.44
CA CYS A 86 9.53 12.77 3.42
C CYS A 86 8.08 12.66 2.93
N PHE A 87 7.25 11.93 3.66
CA PHE A 87 5.86 11.66 3.29
C PHE A 87 4.91 12.55 4.07
N TYR A 88 4.27 13.49 3.35
CA TYR A 88 3.22 14.29 3.97
C TYR A 88 2.01 13.43 4.32
N TYR A 89 1.74 13.27 5.58
CA TYR A 89 0.66 12.44 6.06
C TYR A 89 -0.13 13.12 7.19
N ASP A 90 -1.18 13.83 6.79
CA ASP A 90 -2.14 14.38 7.75
C ASP A 90 -3.28 13.36 7.99
N LYS A 91 -3.34 12.85 9.21
CA LYS A 91 -4.36 11.89 9.65
C LYS A 91 -5.77 12.45 9.56
N ALA A 92 -5.95 13.76 9.77
CA ALA A 92 -7.23 14.43 9.76
C ALA A 92 -7.84 14.50 8.35
N LEU A 93 -7.00 14.66 7.33
CA LEU A 93 -7.42 14.84 5.95
C LEU A 93 -7.75 13.52 5.23
N ARG A 94 -7.36 12.37 5.76
CA ARG A 94 -7.55 11.07 5.11
C ARG A 94 -8.84 10.37 5.52
N ALA A 95 -9.91 10.65 4.78
CA ALA A 95 -11.14 9.87 4.83
C ALA A 95 -11.13 8.78 3.75
N VAL A 96 -11.46 7.55 4.14
CA VAL A 96 -11.64 6.43 3.20
C VAL A 96 -13.12 6.09 3.18
N SER A 97 -13.79 6.29 2.04
CA SER A 97 -15.20 5.94 1.86
C SER A 97 -15.39 4.42 1.74
N PHE A 98 -16.61 3.94 1.99
CA PHE A 98 -16.92 2.53 1.81
C PHE A 98 -16.74 2.07 0.35
N SER A 99 -17.08 2.92 -0.62
CA SER A 99 -16.84 2.66 -2.05
C SER A 99 -15.36 2.44 -2.35
N MET A 100 -14.47 3.25 -1.76
CA MET A 100 -13.01 3.06 -1.91
C MET A 100 -12.54 1.72 -1.32
N ARG A 101 -13.15 1.26 -0.24
CA ARG A 101 -12.84 -0.05 0.35
C ARG A 101 -13.31 -1.21 -0.53
N CYS A 102 -14.45 -1.06 -1.21
CA CYS A 102 -14.91 -2.02 -2.21
C CYS A 102 -13.97 -2.09 -3.41
N ASP A 103 -13.45 -0.96 -3.87
CA ASP A 103 -12.46 -0.93 -4.95
C ASP A 103 -11.15 -1.61 -4.51
N GLU A 104 -10.67 -1.33 -3.29
CA GLU A 104 -9.50 -2.02 -2.72
C GLU A 104 -9.69 -3.53 -2.65
N TYR A 105 -10.85 -3.98 -2.19
CA TYR A 105 -11.18 -5.41 -2.14
C TYR A 105 -11.08 -6.06 -3.52
N LYS A 106 -11.66 -5.44 -4.55
CA LYS A 106 -11.63 -5.97 -5.92
C LYS A 106 -10.20 -6.08 -6.45
N VAL A 107 -9.40 -5.04 -6.27
CA VAL A 107 -7.98 -5.04 -6.67
C VAL A 107 -7.22 -6.15 -5.96
N ARG A 108 -7.40 -6.31 -4.64
CA ARG A 108 -6.77 -7.38 -3.87
C ARG A 108 -7.17 -8.76 -4.38
N MET A 109 -8.47 -9.00 -4.61
CA MET A 109 -8.96 -10.29 -5.09
C MET A 109 -8.39 -10.67 -6.45
N GLU A 110 -8.34 -9.72 -7.39
CA GLU A 110 -7.74 -9.93 -8.71
C GLU A 110 -6.25 -10.23 -8.61
N CYS A 111 -5.51 -9.36 -7.93
CA CYS A 111 -4.05 -9.46 -7.85
C CYS A 111 -3.58 -10.64 -6.99
N PHE A 112 -4.29 -11.00 -5.91
CA PHE A 112 -3.93 -12.17 -5.10
C PHE A 112 -4.15 -13.49 -5.84
N ARG A 113 -5.13 -13.55 -6.76
CA ARG A 113 -5.24 -14.70 -7.67
C ARG A 113 -4.03 -14.78 -8.59
N MET A 114 -3.65 -13.66 -9.19
CA MET A 114 -2.51 -13.56 -10.10
C MET A 114 -1.19 -13.93 -9.41
N LEU A 115 -1.02 -13.52 -8.14
CA LEU A 115 0.15 -13.87 -7.32
C LEU A 115 0.15 -15.31 -6.78
N GLY A 116 -0.93 -16.09 -7.01
CA GLY A 116 -1.05 -17.45 -6.49
C GLY A 116 -1.23 -17.50 -4.96
N LEU A 117 -1.79 -16.45 -4.36
CA LEU A 117 -1.98 -16.34 -2.90
C LEU A 117 -3.33 -16.89 -2.40
N MET A 118 -4.14 -17.48 -3.30
CA MET A 118 -5.42 -18.03 -2.90
C MET A 118 -5.26 -19.46 -2.33
N PRO A 119 -6.08 -19.88 -1.35
CA PRO A 119 -7.20 -19.16 -0.73
C PRO A 119 -6.80 -18.21 0.42
N LYS A 120 -5.56 -18.24 0.92
CA LYS A 120 -5.04 -17.42 2.02
C LYS A 120 -5.36 -15.92 1.81
N GLY A 121 -5.20 -15.42 0.60
CA GLY A 121 -5.41 -14.02 0.23
C GLY A 121 -6.84 -13.52 0.46
N ILE A 122 -7.85 -14.39 0.49
CA ILE A 122 -9.26 -14.00 0.70
C ILE A 122 -9.43 -13.25 2.03
N ILE A 123 -8.84 -13.77 3.10
CA ILE A 123 -8.93 -13.18 4.44
C ILE A 123 -8.38 -11.74 4.43
N TYR A 124 -7.23 -11.55 3.77
CA TYR A 124 -6.59 -10.24 3.66
C TYR A 124 -7.33 -9.29 2.70
N ALA A 125 -7.93 -9.83 1.65
CA ALA A 125 -8.75 -9.03 0.73
C ALA A 125 -10.02 -8.51 1.41
N LEU A 126 -10.62 -9.25 2.34
CA LEU A 126 -11.79 -8.82 3.11
C LEU A 126 -11.48 -7.72 4.14
N LYS A 127 -10.23 -7.56 4.55
CA LYS A 127 -9.79 -6.56 5.55
C LYS A 127 -10.36 -5.15 5.30
N PRO A 128 -10.24 -4.54 4.10
CA PRO A 128 -10.80 -3.21 3.86
C PRO A 128 -12.31 -3.15 4.04
N ILE A 129 -13.04 -4.18 3.65
CA ILE A 129 -14.50 -4.25 3.83
C ILE A 129 -14.84 -4.28 5.32
N LEU A 130 -14.22 -5.16 6.08
CA LEU A 130 -14.43 -5.27 7.53
C LEU A 130 -14.11 -3.95 8.25
N LEU A 131 -13.02 -3.29 7.88
CA LEU A 131 -12.68 -1.96 8.39
C LEU A 131 -13.72 -0.88 8.03
N GLY A 132 -14.54 -1.11 7.00
CA GLY A 132 -15.63 -0.23 6.60
C GLY A 132 -16.77 -0.17 7.62
N PHE A 133 -16.97 -1.23 8.39
CA PHE A 133 -17.99 -1.30 9.45
C PHE A 133 -17.51 -0.74 10.79
N ILE A 134 -16.22 -0.46 10.93
CA ILE A 134 -15.63 0.06 12.18
C ILE A 134 -15.73 1.60 12.16
N PRO A 135 -16.29 2.24 13.21
CA PRO A 135 -16.34 3.69 13.29
C PRO A 135 -14.94 4.33 13.16
N ARG A 136 -14.86 5.46 12.45
CA ARG A 136 -13.60 6.16 12.17
C ARG A 136 -12.79 6.44 13.45
N ARG A 137 -13.45 6.78 14.57
CA ARG A 137 -12.79 7.03 15.87
C ARG A 137 -12.01 5.79 16.37
N ALA A 138 -12.58 4.60 16.19
CA ALA A 138 -11.93 3.34 16.61
C ALA A 138 -10.76 2.98 15.67
N THR A 139 -10.93 3.16 14.35
CA THR A 139 -9.85 2.89 13.38
C THR A 139 -8.66 3.84 13.56
N MET A 140 -8.88 5.09 13.97
CA MET A 140 -7.79 6.03 14.28
C MET A 140 -6.99 5.57 15.50
N LYS A 141 -7.66 5.18 16.60
CA LYS A 141 -6.99 4.67 17.82
C LYS A 141 -6.15 3.41 17.54
N ILE A 142 -6.61 2.51 16.67
CA ILE A 142 -5.86 1.32 16.29
C ILE A 142 -4.58 1.71 15.53
N LYS A 143 -4.67 2.64 14.58
CA LYS A 143 -3.50 3.12 13.81
C LYS A 143 -2.48 3.86 14.67
N GLU A 144 -2.91 4.62 15.66
CA GLU A 144 -2.01 5.29 16.60
C GLU A 144 -1.20 4.30 17.43
N LYS A 145 -1.80 3.19 17.85
CA LYS A 145 -1.08 2.12 18.56
C LYS A 145 -0.10 1.38 17.65
N THR A 146 -0.42 1.19 16.38
CA THR A 146 0.41 0.44 15.43
C THR A 146 1.59 1.27 14.90
N ASN A 147 1.49 2.60 14.87
CA ASN A 147 2.56 3.49 14.43
C ASN A 147 3.51 3.91 15.58
N LYS A 148 3.32 3.40 16.79
CA LYS A 148 4.18 3.63 17.96
C LYS A 148 5.17 2.48 18.22
N VAL A 149 5.27 1.52 17.30
CA VAL A 149 6.25 0.41 17.33
C VAL A 149 7.23 0.58 16.19
#